data_2f2f27f07c43aa8dc1c3e2fe2bef5701
#
_entry.id   2f2f27f07c43aa8dc1c3e2fe2bef5701
#
_cell.length_a   1.000
_cell.length_b   1.000
_cell.length_c   1.000
_cell.angle_alpha   90.00
_cell.angle_beta   90.00
_cell.angle_gamma   90.00
#
_symmetry.space_group_name_H-M   'P 1'
#
loop_
_entity.id
_entity.type
_entity.pdbx_description
1 polymer ?
#
loop_
_entity_poly.entity_id
_entity_poly.type
_entity_poly.pdbx_seq_one_letter_code
_entity_poly.pdbx_strand_id
1 'polypeptide(L)'
;MKVVLDTNCILQIVFPKSGYKEVWDALLAQEYIICLSSEIILEYREILERRFGSSIFAEEVIELIASLPNVEHVSPAYRFNLITADPDDNKFVDCAVCGGAEYIVSNDKHFNILKETYFPYTNLYTIQEFCNLL
;
A
#
# COMPACT_ATOMS: atom_id res chain seq x y z
N MET A 1 -7.40 -11.45 -4.69
CA MET A 1 -5.98 -11.01 -4.53
C MET A 1 -5.95 -9.90 -3.50
N LYS A 2 -5.17 -10.08 -2.43
CA LYS A 2 -4.99 -9.08 -1.38
C LYS A 2 -3.61 -8.46 -1.49
N VAL A 3 -3.53 -7.14 -1.40
CA VAL A 3 -2.26 -6.43 -1.54
C VAL A 3 -2.14 -5.31 -0.50
N VAL A 4 -0.91 -4.94 -0.22
CA VAL A 4 -0.57 -3.70 0.49
C VAL A 4 0.15 -2.81 -0.50
N LEU A 5 -0.29 -1.56 -0.62
CA LEU A 5 0.34 -0.57 -1.48
C LEU A 5 1.19 0.37 -0.64
N ASP A 6 2.47 0.50 -0.98
CA ASP A 6 3.35 1.51 -0.40
C ASP A 6 2.80 2.92 -0.70
N THR A 7 3.10 3.87 0.17
CA THR A 7 2.61 5.24 0.06
C THR A 7 2.95 5.88 -1.29
N ASN A 8 4.16 5.66 -1.80
CA ASN A 8 4.54 6.19 -3.12
C ASN A 8 3.69 5.61 -4.23
N CYS A 9 3.24 4.37 -4.11
CA CYS A 9 2.33 3.77 -5.09
C CYS A 9 0.97 4.47 -5.07
N ILE A 10 0.43 4.77 -3.88
CA ILE A 10 -0.82 5.54 -3.77
C ILE A 10 -0.68 6.90 -4.44
N LEU A 11 0.43 7.60 -4.20
CA LEU A 11 0.69 8.90 -4.84
C LEU A 11 0.68 8.79 -6.36
N GLN A 12 1.25 7.72 -6.89
CA GLN A 12 1.34 7.52 -8.34
C GLN A 12 -0.01 7.19 -8.98
N ILE A 13 -0.86 6.44 -8.29
CA ILE A 13 -2.14 6.00 -8.88
C ILE A 13 -3.25 7.02 -8.77
N VAL A 14 -3.25 7.89 -7.75
CA VAL A 14 -4.29 8.92 -7.59
C VAL A 14 -4.07 10.13 -8.49
N PHE A 15 -2.90 10.27 -9.07
CA PHE A 15 -2.60 11.39 -9.95
C PHE A 15 -3.30 11.20 -11.30
N PRO A 16 -4.10 12.20 -11.78
CA PRO A 16 -4.97 12.01 -12.95
C PRO A 16 -4.24 11.66 -14.24
N LYS A 17 -2.96 12.06 -14.38
CA LYS A 17 -2.14 11.80 -15.56
C LYS A 17 -1.16 10.64 -15.35
N SER A 18 -1.43 9.81 -14.35
CA SER A 18 -0.56 8.69 -14.02
C SER A 18 -0.56 7.63 -15.14
N GLY A 19 0.60 7.06 -15.41
CA GLY A 19 0.72 5.87 -16.24
C GLY A 19 0.17 4.60 -15.56
N TYR A 20 -0.21 4.70 -14.28
CA TYR A 20 -0.73 3.59 -13.48
C TYR A 20 -2.18 3.79 -13.06
N LYS A 21 -2.91 4.58 -13.82
CA LYS A 21 -4.33 4.82 -13.55
C LYS A 21 -5.15 3.52 -13.49
N GLU A 22 -4.73 2.51 -14.21
CA GLU A 22 -5.38 1.19 -14.20
C GLU A 22 -5.42 0.58 -12.81
N VAL A 23 -4.40 0.80 -12.00
CA VAL A 23 -4.34 0.32 -10.62
C VAL A 23 -5.42 1.00 -9.77
N TRP A 24 -5.63 2.29 -9.95
CA TRP A 24 -6.68 3.05 -9.28
C TRP A 24 -8.06 2.60 -9.74
N ASP A 25 -8.25 2.50 -11.04
CA ASP A 25 -9.54 2.08 -11.62
C ASP A 25 -9.92 0.67 -11.16
N ALA A 26 -8.94 -0.25 -11.11
CA ALA A 26 -9.15 -1.61 -10.62
C ALA A 26 -9.52 -1.64 -9.13
N LEU A 27 -8.94 -0.75 -8.32
CA LEU A 27 -9.30 -0.61 -6.91
C LEU A 27 -10.76 -0.21 -6.77
N LEU A 28 -11.17 0.83 -7.50
CA LEU A 28 -12.56 1.32 -7.48
C LEU A 28 -13.55 0.29 -8.04
N ALA A 29 -13.11 -0.51 -9.01
CA ALA A 29 -13.92 -1.59 -9.58
C ALA A 29 -13.90 -2.88 -8.74
N GLN A 30 -13.25 -2.85 -7.58
CA GLN A 30 -13.16 -3.98 -6.64
C GLN A 30 -12.50 -5.23 -7.25
N GLU A 31 -11.54 -5.03 -8.12
CA GLU A 31 -10.82 -6.13 -8.76
C GLU A 31 -9.74 -6.75 -7.86
N TYR A 32 -9.36 -6.05 -6.79
CA TYR A 32 -8.47 -6.60 -5.78
C TYR A 32 -8.83 -6.01 -4.41
N ILE A 33 -8.29 -6.61 -3.36
CA ILE A 33 -8.50 -6.18 -1.98
C ILE A 33 -7.24 -5.45 -1.51
N ILE A 34 -7.42 -4.26 -0.96
CA ILE A 34 -6.33 -3.52 -0.32
C ILE A 34 -6.38 -3.72 1.18
N CYS A 35 -5.24 -4.08 1.77
CA CYS A 35 -5.10 -4.17 3.23
C CYS A 35 -4.54 -2.87 3.77
N LEU A 36 -5.16 -2.34 4.81
CA LEU A 36 -4.77 -1.09 5.45
C LEU A 36 -4.74 -1.26 6.96
N SER A 37 -3.74 -0.64 7.59
CA SER A 37 -3.71 -0.44 9.04
C SER A 37 -3.92 1.04 9.34
N SER A 38 -4.19 1.38 10.60
CA SER A 38 -4.32 2.78 11.02
C SER A 38 -3.05 3.58 10.75
N GLU A 39 -1.88 2.97 10.96
CA GLU A 39 -0.59 3.62 10.69
C GLU A 39 -0.41 3.93 9.20
N ILE A 40 -0.82 3.01 8.34
CA ILE A 40 -0.75 3.21 6.87
C ILE A 40 -1.69 4.33 6.43
N ILE A 41 -2.92 4.33 6.94
CA ILE A 41 -3.91 5.38 6.64
C ILE A 41 -3.38 6.75 7.04
N LEU A 42 -2.80 6.87 8.23
CA LEU A 42 -2.22 8.13 8.70
C LEU A 42 -1.08 8.60 7.78
N GLU A 43 -0.21 7.71 7.36
CA GLU A 43 0.87 8.07 6.45
C GLU A 43 0.33 8.47 5.07
N TYR A 44 -0.63 7.75 4.52
CA TYR A 44 -1.26 8.12 3.25
C TYR A 44 -1.81 9.55 3.32
N ARG A 45 -2.57 9.86 4.38
CA ARG A 45 -3.16 11.19 4.56
C ARG A 45 -2.08 12.27 4.64
N GLU A 46 -1.08 12.06 5.46
CA GLU A 46 0.02 13.01 5.66
C GLU A 46 0.76 13.31 4.35
N ILE A 47 1.12 12.26 3.63
CA ILE A 47 1.91 12.39 2.40
C ILE A 47 1.07 12.95 1.25
N LEU A 48 -0.20 12.55 1.14
CA LEU A 48 -1.12 13.13 0.15
C LEU A 48 -1.29 14.64 0.39
N GLU A 49 -1.48 15.06 1.64
CA GLU A 49 -1.59 16.48 1.99
C GLU A 49 -0.32 17.24 1.62
N ARG A 50 0.83 16.69 1.97
CA ARG A 50 2.12 17.33 1.67
C ARG A 50 2.37 17.41 0.16
N ARG A 51 2.09 16.33 -0.57
CA ARG A 51 2.39 16.25 -2.00
C ARG A 51 1.48 17.13 -2.84
N PHE A 52 0.19 17.16 -2.55
CA PHE A 52 -0.81 17.89 -3.32
C PHE A 52 -1.18 19.26 -2.73
N GLY A 53 -0.66 19.58 -1.56
CA GLY A 53 -0.88 20.87 -0.91
C GLY A 53 -2.32 21.14 -0.47
N SER A 54 -3.11 20.09 -0.25
CA SER A 54 -4.51 20.22 0.11
C SER A 54 -4.92 19.15 1.12
N SER A 55 -5.32 19.59 2.32
CA SER A 55 -5.87 18.69 3.33
C SER A 55 -7.26 18.17 2.92
N ILE A 56 -8.01 18.97 2.19
CA ILE A 56 -9.35 18.59 1.71
C ILE A 56 -9.23 17.44 0.70
N PHE A 57 -8.31 17.57 -0.26
CA PHE A 57 -8.07 16.52 -1.25
C PHE A 57 -7.60 15.23 -0.58
N ALA A 58 -6.63 15.33 0.34
CA ALA A 58 -6.13 14.17 1.07
C ALA A 58 -7.26 13.45 1.82
N GLU A 59 -8.10 14.20 2.53
CA GLU A 59 -9.22 13.63 3.27
C GLU A 59 -10.23 12.95 2.35
N GLU A 60 -10.54 13.55 1.21
CA GLU A 60 -11.45 12.96 0.23
C GLU A 60 -10.92 11.64 -0.32
N VAL A 61 -9.63 11.56 -0.63
CA VAL A 61 -9.01 10.32 -1.10
C VAL A 61 -9.06 9.25 -0.01
N ILE A 62 -8.72 9.60 1.22
CA ILE A 62 -8.71 8.65 2.34
C ILE A 62 -10.12 8.16 2.65
N GLU A 63 -11.10 9.04 2.68
CA GLU A 63 -12.51 8.65 2.92
C GLU A 63 -13.01 7.72 1.82
N LEU A 64 -12.67 8.01 0.58
CA LEU A 64 -13.05 7.16 -0.55
C LEU A 64 -12.44 5.76 -0.40
N ILE A 65 -11.14 5.66 -0.17
CA ILE A 65 -10.46 4.37 -0.03
C ILE A 65 -11.02 3.61 1.17
N ALA A 66 -11.12 4.24 2.33
CA ALA A 66 -11.55 3.59 3.56
C ALA A 66 -13.02 3.10 3.50
N SER A 67 -13.84 3.70 2.64
CA SER A 67 -15.25 3.32 2.48
C SER A 67 -15.49 2.21 1.47
N LEU A 68 -14.47 1.82 0.69
CA LEU A 68 -14.64 0.77 -0.32
C LEU A 68 -14.90 -0.60 0.34
N PRO A 69 -15.79 -1.42 -0.24
CA PRO A 69 -16.08 -2.75 0.33
C PRO A 69 -14.90 -3.72 0.22
N ASN A 70 -13.96 -3.47 -0.69
CA ASN A 70 -12.76 -4.28 -0.89
C ASN A 70 -11.54 -3.77 -0.11
N VAL A 71 -11.78 -3.11 1.01
CA VAL A 71 -10.73 -2.74 1.96
C VAL A 71 -10.80 -3.68 3.15
N GLU A 72 -9.64 -4.26 3.50
CA GLU A 72 -9.51 -5.05 4.71
C GLU A 72 -8.72 -4.25 5.74
N HIS A 73 -9.36 -3.89 6.84
CA HIS A 73 -8.72 -3.17 7.93
C HIS A 73 -8.00 -4.15 8.83
N VAL A 74 -6.68 -3.97 8.93
CA VAL A 74 -5.79 -4.86 9.67
C VAL A 74 -5.26 -4.17 10.92
N SER A 75 -5.34 -4.86 12.07
CA SER A 75 -4.68 -4.42 13.30
C SER A 75 -3.51 -5.37 13.56
N PRO A 76 -2.28 -5.00 13.14
CA PRO A 76 -1.15 -5.91 13.26
C PRO A 76 -0.86 -6.30 14.70
N ALA A 77 -0.89 -7.62 14.98
CA ALA A 77 -0.60 -8.16 16.31
C ALA A 77 0.90 -8.35 16.55
N TYR A 78 1.69 -8.36 15.48
CA TYR A 78 3.13 -8.62 15.53
C TYR A 78 3.91 -7.55 14.79
N ARG A 79 5.14 -7.29 15.28
CA ARG A 79 6.11 -6.39 14.67
C ARG A 79 7.32 -7.21 14.24
N PHE A 80 7.49 -7.41 12.95
CA PHE A 80 8.53 -8.29 12.42
C PHE A 80 9.89 -7.62 12.28
N ASN A 81 9.92 -6.29 12.14
CA ASN A 81 11.16 -5.48 12.08
C ASN A 81 12.15 -5.95 11.00
N LEU A 82 11.64 -6.35 9.83
CA LEU A 82 12.47 -6.88 8.75
C LEU A 82 13.26 -5.81 8.01
N ILE A 83 12.73 -4.60 7.92
CA ILE A 83 13.35 -3.49 7.21
C ILE A 83 14.12 -2.65 8.20
N THR A 84 15.46 -2.69 8.11
CA THR A 84 16.35 -1.94 9.00
C THR A 84 16.84 -0.64 8.39
N ALA A 85 16.87 -0.54 7.06
CA ALA A 85 17.30 0.66 6.34
C ALA A 85 16.36 1.84 6.57
N ASP A 86 15.06 1.56 6.63
CA ASP A 86 14.03 2.53 6.98
C ASP A 86 12.96 1.83 7.81
N PRO A 87 13.07 1.87 9.16
CA PRO A 87 12.12 1.18 10.04
C PRO A 87 10.67 1.63 9.88
N ASP A 88 10.44 2.82 9.37
CA ASP A 88 9.09 3.36 9.14
C ASP A 88 8.34 2.55 8.06
N ASP A 89 9.05 1.86 7.18
CA ASP A 89 8.46 1.00 6.15
C ASP A 89 7.92 -0.33 6.71
N ASN A 90 8.29 -0.69 7.94
CA ASN A 90 7.84 -1.94 8.56
C ASN A 90 6.33 -2.02 8.74
N LYS A 91 5.62 -0.89 8.82
CA LYS A 91 4.16 -0.90 8.93
C LYS A 91 3.49 -1.62 7.75
N PHE A 92 4.07 -1.50 6.56
CA PHE A 92 3.54 -2.17 5.36
C PHE A 92 3.75 -3.68 5.42
N VAL A 93 4.93 -4.11 5.87
CA VAL A 93 5.25 -5.53 6.06
C VAL A 93 4.35 -6.15 7.11
N ASP A 94 4.24 -5.51 8.27
CA ASP A 94 3.43 -6.00 9.38
C ASP A 94 1.95 -6.13 8.97
N CYS A 95 1.44 -5.14 8.25
CA CYS A 95 0.08 -5.18 7.72
C CYS A 95 -0.12 -6.31 6.72
N ALA A 96 0.84 -6.50 5.80
CA ALA A 96 0.74 -7.55 4.79
C ALA A 96 0.74 -8.94 5.43
N VAL A 97 1.65 -9.19 6.35
CA VAL A 97 1.77 -10.50 7.00
C VAL A 97 0.56 -10.78 7.88
N CYS A 98 0.18 -9.84 8.75
CA CYS A 98 -0.94 -10.03 9.67
C CYS A 98 -2.30 -10.05 8.93
N GLY A 99 -2.41 -9.37 7.81
CA GLY A 99 -3.63 -9.35 6.99
C GLY A 99 -3.73 -10.47 5.97
N GLY A 100 -2.68 -11.27 5.82
CA GLY A 100 -2.65 -12.34 4.82
C GLY A 100 -2.58 -11.83 3.39
N ALA A 101 -1.97 -10.66 3.17
CA ALA A 101 -1.80 -10.12 1.82
C ALA A 101 -0.83 -10.98 1.00
N GLU A 102 -1.15 -11.18 -0.26
CA GLU A 102 -0.31 -11.95 -1.17
C GLU A 102 0.92 -11.16 -1.61
N TYR A 103 0.78 -9.83 -1.73
CA TYR A 103 1.84 -8.96 -2.23
C TYR A 103 1.94 -7.67 -1.44
N ILE A 104 3.18 -7.15 -1.38
CA ILE A 104 3.43 -5.74 -1.15
C ILE A 104 3.82 -5.13 -2.50
N VAL A 105 3.23 -4.01 -2.86
CA VAL A 105 3.54 -3.28 -4.09
C VAL A 105 4.36 -2.05 -3.72
N SER A 106 5.62 -2.02 -4.15
CA SER A 106 6.53 -0.90 -3.88
C SER A 106 7.66 -0.87 -4.90
N ASN A 107 8.08 0.34 -5.24
CA ASN A 107 9.29 0.56 -6.04
C ASN A 107 10.49 0.87 -5.16
N ASP A 108 10.31 0.93 -3.83
CA ASP A 108 11.38 1.25 -2.91
C ASP A 108 12.30 0.03 -2.70
N LYS A 109 13.58 0.21 -2.96
CA LYS A 109 14.58 -0.85 -2.81
C LYS A 109 14.74 -1.34 -1.38
N HIS A 110 14.31 -0.58 -0.37
CA HIS A 110 14.35 -1.02 1.03
C HIS A 110 13.54 -2.29 1.27
N PHE A 111 12.51 -2.54 0.45
CA PHE A 111 11.71 -3.76 0.54
C PHE A 111 12.38 -4.99 -0.07
N ASN A 112 13.51 -4.84 -0.79
CA ASN A 112 14.17 -5.97 -1.44
C ASN A 112 14.64 -7.05 -0.47
N ILE A 113 14.83 -6.71 0.81
CA ILE A 113 15.16 -7.69 1.85
C ILE A 113 14.10 -8.79 1.96
N LEU A 114 12.86 -8.50 1.59
CA LEU A 114 11.77 -9.47 1.64
C LEU A 114 11.96 -10.61 0.65
N LYS A 115 12.69 -10.40 -0.43
CA LYS A 115 13.02 -11.44 -1.42
C LYS A 115 13.95 -12.50 -0.85
N GLU A 116 14.68 -12.17 0.23
CA GLU A 116 15.64 -13.05 0.89
C GLU A 116 15.08 -13.62 2.20
N THR A 117 13.85 -13.27 2.55
CA THR A 117 13.21 -13.63 3.81
C THR A 117 12.28 -14.82 3.61
N TYR A 118 12.54 -15.92 4.33
CA TYR A 118 11.70 -17.13 4.27
C TYR A 118 10.50 -17.08 5.21
N PHE A 119 10.65 -16.40 6.34
CA PHE A 119 9.56 -16.26 7.30
C PHE A 119 9.69 -14.93 8.06
N PRO A 120 8.64 -14.14 8.09
CA PRO A 120 7.39 -14.33 7.34
C PRO A 120 7.61 -14.14 5.84
N TYR A 121 6.92 -14.94 5.01
CA TYR A 121 7.02 -14.85 3.56
C TYR A 121 6.09 -13.77 3.01
N THR A 122 6.61 -12.92 2.14
CA THR A 122 5.83 -11.89 1.46
C THR A 122 6.39 -11.67 0.06
N ASN A 123 5.52 -11.70 -0.93
CA ASN A 123 5.88 -11.36 -2.31
C ASN A 123 6.00 -9.85 -2.46
N LEU A 124 7.00 -9.42 -3.19
CA LEU A 124 7.22 -8.02 -3.53
C LEU A 124 7.06 -7.82 -5.03
N TYR A 125 6.22 -6.87 -5.40
CA TYR A 125 6.05 -6.44 -6.79
C TYR A 125 6.29 -4.95 -6.91
N THR A 126 6.87 -4.53 -8.05
CA THR A 126 6.86 -3.12 -8.42
C THR A 126 5.45 -2.74 -8.86
N ILE A 127 5.18 -1.44 -8.93
CA ILE A 127 3.87 -0.98 -9.41
C ILE A 127 3.63 -1.41 -10.87
N GLN A 128 4.67 -1.47 -11.69
CA GLN A 128 4.55 -1.92 -13.07
C GLN A 128 4.19 -3.42 -13.14
N GLU A 129 4.85 -4.23 -12.33
CA GLU A 129 4.55 -5.65 -12.25
C GLU A 129 3.11 -5.89 -11.79
N PHE A 130 2.66 -5.14 -10.80
CA PHE A 130 1.29 -5.23 -10.31
C PHE A 130 0.28 -4.78 -11.37
N CYS A 131 0.56 -3.67 -12.05
CA CYS A 131 -0.28 -3.17 -13.13
C CYS A 131 -0.45 -4.24 -14.23
N ASN A 132 0.61 -4.97 -14.55
CA ASN A 132 0.58 -6.04 -15.55
C ASN A 132 -0.26 -7.25 -15.12
N LEU A 133 -0.53 -7.42 -13.84
CA LEU A 133 -1.40 -8.48 -13.33
C LEU A 133 -2.89 -8.14 -13.46
N LEU A 134 -3.21 -6.89 -13.64
CA LEU A 134 -4.57 -6.41 -13.76
C LEU A 134 -5.03 -6.42 -15.22
#